data_b06694fee69c2ff91b5a42ce243ad5ee
#
_entry.id   b06694fee69c2ff91b5a42ce243ad5ee
#
_cell.length_a   1.000
_cell.length_b   1.000
_cell.length_c   1.000
_cell.angle_alpha   90.00
_cell.angle_beta   90.00
_cell.angle_gamma   90.00
#
_symmetry.space_group_name_H-M   'P 1'
#
loop_
_entity.id
_entity.type
_entity.pdbx_description
1 polymer ?
#
loop_
_entity_poly.entity_id
_entity_poly.type
_entity_poly.pdbx_seq_one_letter_code
_entity_poly.pdbx_strand_id
1 'polypeptide(L)'
;KQTGGHGQFGHVFVEFAPNPDEIEMVFEEKVFGGAIPKGYFPAVETGLRECMEKGILAGYKVVNVKATLLDGKYHDVDSSEMAFKLAAHLAYKDAMPKANPVLLEPIVDVQVKVPDEYTGDILGDFNKRRGAIMGMDMKDGYQMINAQIPLAEMQKYAIELRAMTKGRGTYTQRFERYDPLPQALSERIIAQAKEDNEA
;
A
#
# COMPACT_ATOMS: atom_id res chain seq x y z
N LYS A 1 26.92 8.79 -16.68
CA LYS A 1 26.71 9.62 -17.86
C LYS A 1 27.70 10.80 -17.83
N GLN A 2 28.50 10.98 -18.87
CA GLN A 2 29.36 12.13 -19.03
C GLN A 2 28.68 13.17 -19.93
N THR A 3 28.51 14.37 -19.42
CA THR A 3 27.99 15.51 -20.18
C THR A 3 28.91 16.70 -19.90
N GLY A 4 30.02 16.84 -20.68
CA GLY A 4 30.93 18.00 -20.68
C GLY A 4 31.30 18.57 -19.31
N GLY A 5 32.33 18.05 -18.66
CA GLY A 5 32.78 18.47 -17.32
C GLY A 5 32.80 17.29 -16.34
N HIS A 6 32.11 17.40 -15.21
CA HIS A 6 31.98 16.29 -14.26
C HIS A 6 30.98 15.24 -14.75
N GLY A 7 31.36 13.96 -14.70
CA GLY A 7 30.45 12.85 -14.93
C GLY A 7 29.42 12.69 -13.80
N GLN A 8 28.50 11.76 -13.96
CA GLN A 8 27.57 11.33 -12.92
C GLN A 8 27.73 9.83 -12.71
N PHE A 9 28.16 9.43 -11.51
CA PHE A 9 28.37 8.04 -11.16
C PHE A 9 27.72 7.73 -9.81
N GLY A 10 26.90 6.71 -9.79
CA GLY A 10 26.36 6.09 -8.59
C GLY A 10 26.01 4.64 -8.90
N HIS A 11 26.39 3.72 -8.03
CA HIS A 11 26.06 2.31 -8.15
C HIS A 11 25.58 1.79 -6.82
N VAL A 12 24.42 1.15 -6.80
CA VAL A 12 23.80 0.60 -5.59
C VAL A 12 23.32 -0.83 -5.83
N PHE A 13 23.47 -1.67 -4.81
CA PHE A 13 22.78 -2.95 -4.69
C PHE A 13 21.75 -2.81 -3.58
N VAL A 14 20.47 -2.95 -3.94
CA VAL A 14 19.35 -2.84 -3.01
C VAL A 14 18.54 -4.13 -3.04
N GLU A 15 18.30 -4.68 -1.87
CA GLU A 15 17.36 -5.78 -1.67
C GLU A 15 16.00 -5.22 -1.29
N PHE A 16 14.96 -5.70 -1.96
CA PHE A 16 13.57 -5.39 -1.61
C PHE A 16 12.90 -6.65 -1.06
N ALA A 17 12.30 -6.54 0.11
CA ALA A 17 11.59 -7.63 0.76
C ALA A 17 10.22 -7.18 1.27
N PRO A 18 9.22 -8.08 1.36
CA PRO A 18 7.97 -7.77 2.04
C PRO A 18 8.19 -7.43 3.51
N ASN A 19 7.48 -6.45 4.01
CA ASN A 19 7.46 -6.09 5.43
C ASN A 19 6.02 -5.80 5.88
N PRO A 20 5.23 -6.84 6.18
CA PRO A 20 3.81 -6.68 6.50
C PRO A 20 3.54 -5.95 7.82
N ASP A 21 4.54 -5.87 8.70
CA ASP A 21 4.39 -5.26 10.03
C ASP A 21 4.41 -3.73 9.98
N GLU A 22 4.94 -3.13 8.90
CA GLU A 22 5.06 -1.70 8.74
C GLU A 22 4.44 -1.25 7.40
N ILE A 23 3.53 -0.28 7.43
CA ILE A 23 2.90 0.26 6.22
C ILE A 23 3.91 1.05 5.39
N GLU A 24 4.62 1.98 6.03
CA GLU A 24 5.63 2.78 5.35
C GLU A 24 6.90 1.98 5.06
N MET A 25 7.62 2.38 4.00
CA MET A 25 8.89 1.73 3.67
C MET A 25 9.88 1.83 4.83
N VAL A 26 10.41 0.69 5.25
CA VAL A 26 11.58 0.61 6.13
C VAL A 26 12.84 0.60 5.29
N PHE A 27 13.76 1.52 5.58
CA PHE A 27 15.09 1.55 4.95
C PHE A 27 16.15 1.08 5.93
N GLU A 28 16.96 0.13 5.51
CA GLU A 28 18.14 -0.33 6.25
C GLU A 28 19.40 -0.21 5.38
N GLU A 29 20.53 -0.02 6.03
CA GLU A 29 21.84 -0.08 5.38
C GLU A 29 22.69 -1.18 6.00
N LYS A 30 23.33 -1.96 5.14
CA LYS A 30 24.28 -3.03 5.51
C LYS A 30 25.55 -2.96 4.67
N VAL A 31 25.92 -1.77 4.25
CA VAL A 31 27.11 -1.52 3.43
C VAL A 31 28.37 -1.82 4.24
N PHE A 32 29.21 -2.70 3.73
CA PHE A 32 30.46 -3.08 4.35
C PHE A 32 31.66 -2.39 3.71
N GLY A 33 32.73 -2.16 4.50
CA GLY A 33 34.03 -1.71 4.00
C GLY A 33 34.06 -0.30 3.40
N GLY A 34 33.01 0.51 3.58
CA GLY A 34 32.97 1.87 3.03
C GLY A 34 32.78 1.91 1.51
N ALA A 35 32.17 0.86 0.93
CA ALA A 35 31.90 0.79 -0.50
C ALA A 35 31.08 1.97 -1.04
N ILE A 36 30.24 2.56 -0.19
CA ILE A 36 29.55 3.84 -0.42
C ILE A 36 29.79 4.72 0.79
N PRO A 37 30.25 5.98 0.64
CA PRO A 37 30.31 6.94 1.74
C PRO A 37 28.94 7.13 2.40
N LYS A 38 28.90 7.13 3.73
CA LYS A 38 27.65 7.26 4.51
C LYS A 38 26.83 8.49 4.18
N GLY A 39 27.45 9.57 3.74
CA GLY A 39 26.78 10.80 3.31
C GLY A 39 25.81 10.61 2.15
N TYR A 40 25.93 9.54 1.35
CA TYR A 40 25.05 9.23 0.24
C TYR A 40 23.86 8.35 0.60
N PHE A 41 23.83 7.73 1.78
CA PHE A 41 22.72 6.88 2.20
C PHE A 41 21.38 7.60 2.22
N PRO A 42 21.26 8.83 2.74
CA PRO A 42 20.02 9.59 2.70
C PRO A 42 19.50 9.84 1.28
N ALA A 43 20.41 10.05 0.32
CA ALA A 43 20.04 10.24 -1.08
C ALA A 43 19.43 8.97 -1.70
N VAL A 44 19.99 7.79 -1.38
CA VAL A 44 19.44 6.50 -1.80
C VAL A 44 18.05 6.29 -1.19
N GLU A 45 17.91 6.51 0.11
CA GLU A 45 16.60 6.40 0.79
C GLU A 45 15.55 7.33 0.18
N THR A 46 15.89 8.59 -0.01
CA THR A 46 15.00 9.58 -0.63
C THR A 46 14.59 9.15 -2.03
N GLY A 47 15.51 8.67 -2.86
CA GLY A 47 15.22 8.17 -4.20
C GLY A 47 14.26 6.98 -4.20
N LEU A 48 14.41 6.04 -3.28
CA LEU A 48 13.51 4.90 -3.14
C LEU A 48 12.11 5.36 -2.68
N ARG A 49 12.02 6.25 -1.70
CA ARG A 49 10.74 6.78 -1.21
C ARG A 49 9.98 7.52 -2.32
N GLU A 50 10.67 8.34 -3.11
CA GLU A 50 10.06 9.03 -4.26
C GLU A 50 9.47 8.05 -5.28
N CYS A 51 10.18 6.97 -5.59
CA CYS A 51 9.67 5.94 -6.50
C CYS A 51 8.44 5.22 -5.95
N MET A 52 8.39 5.00 -4.64
CA MET A 52 7.29 4.28 -3.99
C MET A 52 6.01 5.09 -3.86
N GLU A 53 6.05 6.40 -4.01
CA GLU A 53 4.84 7.23 -4.04
C GLU A 53 3.92 6.88 -5.22
N LYS A 54 4.48 6.30 -6.29
CA LYS A 54 3.73 5.96 -7.50
C LYS A 54 4.15 4.58 -8.01
N GLY A 55 3.50 3.55 -7.51
CA GLY A 55 3.76 2.16 -7.87
C GLY A 55 3.51 1.85 -9.35
N ILE A 56 4.12 0.76 -9.83
CA ILE A 56 4.19 0.40 -11.24
C ILE A 56 2.91 -0.22 -11.83
N LEU A 57 1.99 -0.73 -10.99
CA LEU A 57 0.80 -1.43 -11.49
C LEU A 57 -0.31 -0.47 -11.91
N ALA A 58 -0.71 0.42 -11.00
CA ALA A 58 -1.83 1.33 -11.21
C ALA A 58 -1.59 2.72 -10.60
N GLY A 59 -0.34 3.05 -10.28
CA GLY A 59 0.05 4.36 -9.76
C GLY A 59 -0.26 4.59 -8.28
N TYR A 60 -0.72 3.59 -7.55
CA TYR A 60 -0.92 3.68 -6.10
C TYR A 60 0.41 3.60 -5.35
N LYS A 61 0.46 4.20 -4.16
CA LYS A 61 1.64 4.14 -3.29
C LYS A 61 2.02 2.69 -2.97
N VAL A 62 3.31 2.41 -3.01
CA VAL A 62 3.87 1.12 -2.58
C VAL A 62 3.99 1.11 -1.07
N VAL A 63 3.50 0.07 -0.43
CA VAL A 63 3.49 -0.11 1.02
C VAL A 63 4.01 -1.49 1.42
N ASN A 64 4.30 -1.69 2.70
CA ASN A 64 4.75 -2.97 3.26
C ASN A 64 6.03 -3.50 2.61
N VAL A 65 6.99 -2.63 2.36
CA VAL A 65 8.29 -2.97 1.76
C VAL A 65 9.42 -2.54 2.67
N LYS A 66 10.40 -3.43 2.80
CA LYS A 66 11.70 -3.14 3.37
C LYS A 66 12.73 -3.08 2.25
N ALA A 67 13.48 -1.99 2.20
CA ALA A 67 14.58 -1.81 1.27
C ALA A 67 15.90 -1.80 2.06
N THR A 68 16.82 -2.68 1.69
CA THR A 68 18.14 -2.80 2.33
C THR A 68 19.23 -2.44 1.32
N LEU A 69 19.98 -1.38 1.60
CA LEU A 69 21.17 -1.03 0.83
C LEU A 69 22.29 -1.97 1.26
N LEU A 70 22.72 -2.87 0.36
CA LEU A 70 23.69 -3.92 0.67
C LEU A 70 25.10 -3.52 0.30
N ASP A 71 25.28 -2.90 -0.88
CA ASP A 71 26.59 -2.61 -1.46
C ASP A 71 26.47 -1.56 -2.56
N GLY A 72 27.59 -1.15 -3.12
CA GLY A 72 27.63 -0.25 -4.26
C GLY A 72 29.04 0.18 -4.59
N LYS A 73 29.14 1.19 -5.43
CA LYS A 73 30.41 1.81 -5.80
C LYS A 73 30.24 3.32 -5.92
N TYR A 74 31.27 4.06 -5.56
CA TYR A 74 31.33 5.51 -5.76
C TYR A 74 32.58 5.87 -6.56
N HIS A 75 32.61 7.07 -7.09
CA HIS A 75 33.76 7.67 -7.76
C HIS A 75 34.06 9.02 -7.11
N ASP A 76 35.31 9.26 -6.75
CA ASP A 76 35.73 10.42 -5.95
C ASP A 76 35.33 11.77 -6.57
N VAL A 77 35.26 11.86 -7.91
CA VAL A 77 34.98 13.10 -8.65
C VAL A 77 33.53 13.14 -9.16
N ASP A 78 33.00 11.99 -9.66
CA ASP A 78 31.74 11.95 -10.41
C ASP A 78 30.53 11.53 -9.57
N SER A 79 30.73 11.15 -8.32
CA SER A 79 29.62 10.82 -7.40
C SER A 79 29.06 12.05 -6.76
N SER A 80 27.73 12.03 -6.59
CA SER A 80 26.94 13.08 -5.94
C SER A 80 25.69 12.49 -5.31
N GLU A 81 25.02 13.23 -4.45
CA GLU A 81 23.71 12.85 -3.91
C GLU A 81 22.69 12.58 -5.03
N MET A 82 22.68 13.45 -6.05
CA MET A 82 21.81 13.26 -7.21
C MET A 82 22.11 11.98 -7.99
N ALA A 83 23.40 11.64 -8.17
CA ALA A 83 23.80 10.41 -8.85
C ALA A 83 23.33 9.16 -8.08
N PHE A 84 23.43 9.15 -6.76
CA PHE A 84 22.95 8.06 -5.92
C PHE A 84 21.42 7.99 -5.85
N LYS A 85 20.75 9.12 -5.82
CA LYS A 85 19.28 9.18 -5.93
C LYS A 85 18.79 8.57 -7.26
N LEU A 86 19.42 8.92 -8.37
CA LEU A 86 19.09 8.34 -9.68
C LEU A 86 19.44 6.85 -9.76
N ALA A 87 20.54 6.43 -9.14
CA ALA A 87 20.88 5.01 -9.04
C ALA A 87 19.81 4.21 -8.25
N ALA A 88 19.29 4.79 -7.18
CA ALA A 88 18.16 4.21 -6.43
C ALA A 88 16.90 4.10 -7.29
N HIS A 89 16.57 5.12 -8.08
CA HIS A 89 15.45 5.06 -9.03
C HIS A 89 15.61 3.92 -10.05
N LEU A 90 16.82 3.73 -10.57
CA LEU A 90 17.10 2.65 -11.52
C LEU A 90 17.00 1.28 -10.88
N ALA A 91 17.52 1.12 -9.65
CA ALA A 91 17.41 -0.12 -8.88
C ALA A 91 15.94 -0.49 -8.64
N TYR A 92 15.11 0.47 -8.23
CA TYR A 92 13.68 0.28 -8.05
C TYR A 92 12.98 -0.15 -9.35
N LYS A 93 13.24 0.57 -10.45
CA LYS A 93 12.64 0.25 -11.76
C LYS A 93 13.01 -1.12 -12.30
N ASP A 94 14.22 -1.60 -12.01
CA ASP A 94 14.66 -2.93 -12.40
C ASP A 94 14.06 -4.03 -11.52
N ALA A 95 13.96 -3.81 -10.21
CA ALA A 95 13.55 -4.82 -9.25
C ALA A 95 12.03 -5.01 -9.16
N MET A 96 11.24 -3.93 -9.18
CA MET A 96 9.80 -4.00 -8.91
C MET A 96 9.02 -4.88 -9.88
N PRO A 97 9.24 -4.85 -11.21
CA PRO A 97 8.55 -5.78 -12.12
C PRO A 97 8.83 -7.26 -11.83
N LYS A 98 10.02 -7.56 -11.30
CA LYS A 98 10.48 -8.92 -10.97
C LYS A 98 9.99 -9.40 -9.61
N ALA A 99 9.55 -8.48 -8.76
CA ALA A 99 9.11 -8.76 -7.39
C ALA A 99 7.65 -9.25 -7.28
N ASN A 100 6.94 -9.37 -8.41
CA ASN A 100 5.52 -9.74 -8.46
C ASN A 100 4.66 -8.87 -7.55
N PRO A 101 4.63 -7.55 -7.73
CA PRO A 101 3.82 -6.66 -6.92
C PRO A 101 2.33 -6.98 -7.08
N VAL A 102 1.56 -6.78 -6.01
CA VAL A 102 0.11 -6.98 -5.98
C VAL A 102 -0.59 -5.70 -5.56
N LEU A 103 -1.81 -5.47 -6.05
CA LEU A 103 -2.64 -4.41 -5.52
C LEU A 103 -3.21 -4.85 -4.17
N LEU A 104 -3.18 -3.92 -3.22
CA LEU A 104 -3.79 -4.10 -1.90
C LEU A 104 -5.05 -3.24 -1.80
N GLU A 105 -6.01 -3.71 -1.02
CA GLU A 105 -7.19 -2.93 -0.63
C GLU A 105 -7.24 -2.77 0.89
N PRO A 106 -7.64 -1.59 1.39
CA PRO A 106 -7.81 -1.39 2.81
C PRO A 106 -9.06 -2.15 3.30
N ILE A 107 -8.91 -2.89 4.39
CA ILE A 107 -9.98 -3.56 5.12
C ILE A 107 -10.29 -2.72 6.36
N VAL A 108 -11.56 -2.54 6.63
CA VAL A 108 -12.04 -1.84 7.82
C VAL A 108 -12.81 -2.78 8.73
N ASP A 109 -12.58 -2.67 10.02
CA ASP A 109 -13.47 -3.21 11.05
C ASP A 109 -14.71 -2.34 11.10
N VAL A 110 -15.86 -2.95 10.92
CA VAL A 110 -17.17 -2.30 10.99
C VAL A 110 -17.95 -2.90 12.14
N GLN A 111 -18.46 -2.06 13.02
CA GLN A 111 -19.40 -2.46 14.04
C GLN A 111 -20.73 -1.78 13.79
N VAL A 112 -21.77 -2.56 13.59
CA VAL A 112 -23.14 -2.08 13.40
C VAL A 112 -23.98 -2.38 14.62
N LYS A 113 -24.74 -1.40 15.07
CA LYS A 113 -25.75 -1.54 16.12
C LYS A 113 -27.12 -1.35 15.51
N VAL A 114 -27.95 -2.39 15.55
CA VAL A 114 -29.33 -2.39 15.00
C VAL A 114 -30.27 -3.08 15.94
N PRO A 115 -31.59 -2.74 15.92
CA PRO A 115 -32.60 -3.60 16.53
C PRO A 115 -32.56 -5.01 15.95
N ASP A 116 -32.85 -6.02 16.76
CA ASP A 116 -32.73 -7.42 16.39
C ASP A 116 -33.47 -7.80 15.10
N GLU A 117 -34.61 -7.18 14.86
CA GLU A 117 -35.44 -7.41 13.65
C GLU A 117 -34.71 -7.15 12.31
N TYR A 118 -33.62 -6.36 12.31
CA TYR A 118 -32.83 -6.03 11.12
C TYR A 118 -31.56 -6.88 10.96
N THR A 119 -31.30 -7.81 11.86
CA THR A 119 -30.08 -8.63 11.83
C THR A 119 -29.87 -9.33 10.49
N GLY A 120 -30.94 -9.96 9.97
CA GLY A 120 -30.88 -10.68 8.69
C GLY A 120 -30.54 -9.75 7.51
N ASP A 121 -31.10 -8.56 7.48
CA ASP A 121 -30.85 -7.57 6.44
C ASP A 121 -29.37 -7.11 6.45
N ILE A 122 -28.82 -6.87 7.64
CA ILE A 122 -27.41 -6.45 7.80
C ILE A 122 -26.48 -7.59 7.38
N LEU A 123 -26.73 -8.83 7.78
CA LEU A 123 -25.90 -9.96 7.37
C LEU A 123 -25.93 -10.17 5.85
N GLY A 124 -27.10 -10.05 5.24
CA GLY A 124 -27.27 -10.13 3.79
C GLY A 124 -26.53 -9.00 3.06
N ASP A 125 -26.59 -7.78 3.60
CA ASP A 125 -25.87 -6.63 3.05
C ASP A 125 -24.35 -6.79 3.17
N PHE A 126 -23.84 -7.22 4.32
CA PHE A 126 -22.41 -7.46 4.52
C PHE A 126 -21.86 -8.54 3.58
N ASN A 127 -22.63 -9.59 3.30
CA ASN A 127 -22.25 -10.59 2.30
C ASN A 127 -22.12 -9.98 0.89
N LYS A 128 -23.03 -9.08 0.50
CA LYS A 128 -22.93 -8.38 -0.79
C LYS A 128 -21.70 -7.46 -0.87
N ARG A 129 -21.24 -6.94 0.27
CA ARG A 129 -20.05 -6.08 0.40
C ARG A 129 -18.75 -6.85 0.60
N ARG A 130 -18.74 -8.14 0.32
CA ARG A 130 -17.56 -9.00 0.55
C ARG A 130 -17.09 -9.01 2.01
N GLY A 131 -18.00 -8.75 2.94
CA GLY A 131 -17.70 -8.67 4.36
C GLY A 131 -17.58 -10.05 5.01
N ALA A 132 -16.62 -10.18 5.93
CA ALA A 132 -16.48 -11.33 6.81
C ALA A 132 -17.06 -11.00 8.19
N ILE A 133 -18.06 -11.76 8.62
CA ILE A 133 -18.67 -11.59 9.95
C ILE A 133 -17.69 -12.11 11.01
N MET A 134 -17.32 -11.27 11.95
CA MET A 134 -16.35 -11.56 13.02
C MET A 134 -17.02 -11.94 14.33
N GLY A 135 -18.26 -11.53 14.54
CA GLY A 135 -19.02 -11.82 15.73
C GLY A 135 -20.33 -11.06 15.81
N MET A 136 -21.20 -11.52 16.68
CA MET A 136 -22.47 -10.89 16.98
C MET A 136 -22.78 -11.02 18.46
N ASP A 137 -23.22 -9.93 19.06
CA ASP A 137 -23.62 -9.88 20.47
C ASP A 137 -24.97 -9.16 20.61
N MET A 138 -25.85 -9.70 21.43
CA MET A 138 -27.11 -9.04 21.73
C MET A 138 -26.99 -8.30 23.08
N LYS A 139 -27.36 -7.03 23.08
CA LYS A 139 -27.41 -6.20 24.25
C LYS A 139 -28.61 -5.25 24.23
N ASP A 140 -29.43 -5.28 25.26
CA ASP A 140 -30.58 -4.37 25.46
C ASP A 140 -31.55 -4.31 24.25
N GLY A 141 -31.80 -5.45 23.59
CA GLY A 141 -32.67 -5.56 22.42
C GLY A 141 -32.04 -5.08 21.11
N TYR A 142 -30.74 -4.79 21.11
CA TYR A 142 -29.97 -4.44 19.93
C TYR A 142 -28.93 -5.51 19.64
N GLN A 143 -28.74 -5.82 18.34
CA GLN A 143 -27.62 -6.59 17.86
C GLN A 143 -26.43 -5.68 17.59
N MET A 144 -25.27 -6.12 18.09
CA MET A 144 -23.97 -5.57 17.74
C MET A 144 -23.31 -6.53 16.78
N ILE A 145 -23.17 -6.17 15.52
CA ILE A 145 -22.60 -7.01 14.47
C ILE A 145 -21.23 -6.47 14.11
N ASN A 146 -20.20 -7.29 14.28
CA ASN A 146 -18.83 -6.96 13.93
C ASN A 146 -18.45 -7.67 12.62
N ALA A 147 -17.90 -6.94 11.68
CA ALA A 147 -17.45 -7.47 10.41
C ALA A 147 -16.19 -6.79 9.91
N GLN A 148 -15.43 -7.47 9.08
CA GLN A 148 -14.33 -6.90 8.31
C GLN A 148 -14.76 -6.76 6.85
N ILE A 149 -14.72 -5.54 6.34
CA ILE A 149 -15.27 -5.20 5.02
C ILE A 149 -14.23 -4.37 4.25
N PRO A 150 -14.01 -4.63 2.95
CA PRO A 150 -13.20 -3.74 2.13
C PRO A 150 -13.76 -2.32 2.12
N LEU A 151 -12.90 -1.33 2.34
CA LEU A 151 -13.31 0.08 2.41
C LEU A 151 -14.04 0.54 1.14
N ALA A 152 -13.64 0.03 -0.03
CA ALA A 152 -14.30 0.33 -1.31
C ALA A 152 -15.79 -0.05 -1.33
N GLU A 153 -16.19 -1.07 -0.56
CA GLU A 153 -17.57 -1.54 -0.45
C GLU A 153 -18.40 -0.75 0.57
N MET A 154 -17.77 0.15 1.33
CA MET A 154 -18.43 0.98 2.35
C MET A 154 -18.97 2.31 1.81
N GLN A 155 -18.80 2.56 0.49
CA GLN A 155 -19.36 3.76 -0.13
C GLN A 155 -20.88 3.81 0.08
N LYS A 156 -21.36 4.99 0.48
CA LYS A 156 -22.80 5.25 0.75
C LYS A 156 -23.41 4.40 1.87
N TYR A 157 -22.63 3.63 2.62
CA TYR A 157 -23.15 2.73 3.64
C TYR A 157 -24.03 3.43 4.68
N ALA A 158 -23.69 4.64 5.12
CA ALA A 158 -24.49 5.41 6.05
C ALA A 158 -25.94 5.67 5.56
N ILE A 159 -26.09 5.90 4.25
CA ILE A 159 -27.40 6.14 3.63
C ILE A 159 -28.18 4.83 3.55
N GLU A 160 -27.52 3.76 3.10
CA GLU A 160 -28.14 2.44 2.92
C GLU A 160 -28.52 1.81 4.26
N LEU A 161 -27.68 1.95 5.30
CA LEU A 161 -28.01 1.51 6.65
C LEU A 161 -29.25 2.21 7.21
N ARG A 162 -29.35 3.53 7.02
CA ARG A 162 -30.54 4.28 7.44
C ARG A 162 -31.78 3.83 6.69
N ALA A 163 -31.67 3.58 5.41
CA ALA A 163 -32.79 3.09 4.60
C ALA A 163 -33.25 1.69 5.06
N MET A 164 -32.32 0.76 5.25
CA MET A 164 -32.64 -0.61 5.69
C MET A 164 -33.27 -0.65 7.08
N THR A 165 -32.84 0.22 7.99
CA THR A 165 -33.21 0.19 9.42
C THR A 165 -34.21 1.26 9.82
N LYS A 166 -34.81 1.97 8.86
CA LYS A 166 -35.73 3.10 9.12
C LYS A 166 -35.10 4.16 10.05
N GLY A 167 -33.80 4.41 9.87
CA GLY A 167 -33.05 5.36 10.67
C GLY A 167 -32.58 4.87 12.05
N ARG A 168 -32.82 3.59 12.40
CA ARG A 168 -32.53 3.05 13.73
C ARG A 168 -31.15 2.42 13.87
N GLY A 169 -30.46 2.17 12.77
CA GLY A 169 -29.11 1.61 12.74
C GLY A 169 -28.03 2.68 12.87
N THR A 170 -26.97 2.36 13.60
CA THR A 170 -25.73 3.14 13.68
C THR A 170 -24.54 2.26 13.43
N TYR A 171 -23.43 2.83 12.96
CA TYR A 171 -22.19 2.09 12.77
C TYR A 171 -20.97 2.93 13.09
N THR A 172 -19.89 2.22 13.36
CA THR A 172 -18.53 2.76 13.43
C THR A 172 -17.65 1.96 12.49
N GLN A 173 -16.61 2.60 11.95
CA GLN A 173 -15.58 1.88 11.18
C GLN A 173 -14.20 2.38 11.56
N ARG A 174 -13.23 1.49 11.47
CA ARG A 174 -11.83 1.80 11.71
C ARG A 174 -10.96 1.00 10.76
N PHE A 175 -9.85 1.58 10.28
CA PHE A 175 -8.87 0.86 9.48
C PHE A 175 -8.29 -0.31 10.27
N GLU A 176 -8.20 -1.47 9.64
CA GLU A 176 -7.62 -2.67 10.25
C GLU A 176 -6.31 -3.05 9.58
N ARG A 177 -6.30 -3.31 8.28
CA ARG A 177 -5.12 -3.73 7.52
C ARG A 177 -5.32 -3.56 6.02
N TYR A 178 -4.24 -3.82 5.28
CA TYR A 178 -4.32 -4.04 3.84
C TYR A 178 -4.33 -5.54 3.53
N ASP A 179 -5.21 -5.96 2.61
CA ASP A 179 -5.26 -7.31 2.06
C ASP A 179 -5.07 -7.28 0.53
N PRO A 180 -4.53 -8.35 -0.08
CA PRO A 180 -4.48 -8.46 -1.53
C PRO A 180 -5.88 -8.33 -2.15
N LEU A 181 -5.96 -7.51 -3.20
CA LEU A 181 -7.19 -7.34 -3.97
C LEU A 181 -7.48 -8.63 -4.77
N PRO A 182 -8.74 -9.10 -4.85
CA PRO A 182 -9.10 -10.22 -5.71
C PRO A 182 -8.63 -10.01 -7.15
N GLN A 183 -8.12 -11.08 -7.78
CA GLN A 183 -7.46 -11.00 -9.10
C GLN A 183 -8.31 -10.31 -10.15
N ALA A 184 -9.60 -10.66 -10.28
CA ALA A 184 -10.49 -10.06 -11.28
C ALA A 184 -10.68 -8.54 -11.10
N LEU A 185 -10.69 -8.06 -9.84
CA LEU A 185 -10.77 -6.63 -9.55
C LEU A 185 -9.42 -5.94 -9.82
N SER A 186 -8.32 -6.60 -9.47
CA SER A 186 -6.97 -6.11 -9.72
C SER A 186 -6.72 -5.90 -11.23
N GLU A 187 -7.03 -6.90 -12.05
CA GLU A 187 -6.88 -6.82 -13.51
C GLU A 187 -7.68 -5.67 -14.11
N ARG A 188 -8.90 -5.44 -13.64
CA ARG A 188 -9.74 -4.34 -14.10
C ARG A 188 -9.17 -2.97 -13.74
N ILE A 189 -8.66 -2.80 -12.51
CA ILE A 189 -8.07 -1.55 -12.06
C ILE A 189 -6.77 -1.27 -12.81
N ILE A 190 -5.93 -2.28 -13.03
CA ILE A 190 -4.68 -2.14 -13.80
C ILE A 190 -4.98 -1.75 -15.25
N ALA A 191 -5.98 -2.38 -15.88
CA ALA A 191 -6.39 -2.04 -17.25
C ALA A 191 -6.87 -0.59 -17.33
N GLN A 192 -7.74 -0.16 -16.43
CA GLN A 192 -8.23 1.22 -16.38
C GLN A 192 -7.09 2.23 -16.21
N ALA A 193 -6.16 1.95 -15.29
CA ALA A 193 -5.01 2.83 -15.06
C ALA A 193 -4.09 2.96 -16.28
N LYS A 194 -4.00 1.93 -17.13
CA LYS A 194 -3.27 2.01 -18.40
C LYS A 194 -3.97 2.92 -19.41
N GLU A 195 -5.28 2.78 -19.56
CA GLU A 195 -6.08 3.63 -20.43
C GLU A 195 -6.00 5.10 -20.02
N ASP A 196 -6.09 5.39 -18.71
CA ASP A 196 -6.02 6.74 -18.17
C ASP A 196 -4.63 7.39 -18.35
N ASN A 197 -3.57 6.59 -18.45
CA ASN A 197 -2.21 7.08 -18.70
C ASN A 197 -1.88 7.27 -20.20
N GLU A 198 -2.65 6.69 -21.10
CA GLU A 198 -2.48 6.80 -22.55
C GLU A 198 -3.35 7.93 -23.17
N ALA A 199 -4.31 8.46 -22.40
CA ALA A 199 -5.21 9.55 -22.80
C ALA A 199 -4.65 10.93 -22.43
#